data_b951f2565293cf0d235eea62667fc596
#
_entry.id   b951f2565293cf0d235eea62667fc596
#
_cell.length_a   1.000
_cell.length_b   1.000
_cell.length_c   1.000
_cell.angle_alpha   90.00
_cell.angle_beta   90.00
_cell.angle_gamma   90.00
#
_symmetry.space_group_name_H-M   'P 1'
#
loop_
_entity.id
_entity.type
_entity.pdbx_description
1 polymer ?
#
loop_
_entity_poly.entity_id
_entity_poly.type
_entity_poly.pdbx_seq_one_letter_code
_entity_poly.pdbx_strand_id
1 'polypeptide(L)'
;MANIIITGANEGIGYFMAEKLLCDGNQVSVLDIETENLADLKRRYESSLIYFKADLRNEDEVKAAVCETAAIFGSIDIAVHNACKCTFLSEAETDFDTYKDVFDVNYFGALRFVKSVIPYMTAQKKGKVIFTSSGVGVTGFMNISPYSSTKGALEALAKCLRIEYAKDNITFHIMHPPLTRTKSASPLPVPDEFKALPEKVGYGLAKNIHSNRYIICHSLNQKLQTLGCYLFPVQMGNLLSKMTANSSESQ
;
A
#
# COMPACT_ATOMS: atom_id res chain seq x y z
N MET A 1 -15.70 9.63 -12.35
CA MET A 1 -14.43 9.24 -12.99
C MET A 1 -13.31 10.02 -12.28
N ALA A 2 -12.29 9.33 -11.81
CA ALA A 2 -11.13 9.92 -11.15
C ALA A 2 -9.85 9.43 -11.83
N ASN A 3 -8.78 10.24 -11.76
CA ASN A 3 -7.44 9.91 -12.24
C ASN A 3 -6.61 9.43 -11.07
N ILE A 4 -6.28 8.14 -11.07
CA ILE A 4 -5.70 7.43 -9.93
C ILE A 4 -4.32 6.89 -10.31
N ILE A 5 -3.33 7.10 -9.46
CA ILE A 5 -2.00 6.52 -9.62
C ILE A 5 -1.71 5.58 -8.46
N ILE A 6 -1.22 4.36 -8.75
CA ILE A 6 -1.00 3.30 -7.77
C ILE A 6 0.41 2.74 -7.93
N THR A 7 1.16 2.61 -6.84
CA THR A 7 2.43 1.87 -6.85
C THR A 7 2.23 0.43 -6.39
N GLY A 8 2.96 -0.53 -6.98
CA GLY A 8 2.88 -1.94 -6.58
C GLY A 8 1.55 -2.59 -6.95
N ALA A 9 1.16 -2.51 -8.22
CA ALA A 9 -0.11 -3.05 -8.71
C ALA A 9 0.03 -4.06 -9.86
N ASN A 10 1.23 -4.60 -10.09
CA ASN A 10 1.41 -5.69 -11.02
C ASN A 10 0.82 -7.02 -10.51
N GLU A 11 0.72 -7.18 -9.18
CA GLU A 11 0.15 -8.39 -8.57
C GLU A 11 -0.56 -8.10 -7.24
N GLY A 12 -1.18 -9.13 -6.66
CA GLY A 12 -1.73 -9.09 -5.31
C GLY A 12 -2.85 -8.08 -5.12
N ILE A 13 -2.86 -7.40 -3.96
CA ILE A 13 -3.91 -6.44 -3.58
C ILE A 13 -3.99 -5.28 -4.58
N GLY A 14 -2.82 -4.76 -4.99
CA GLY A 14 -2.73 -3.63 -5.92
C GLY A 14 -3.35 -3.94 -7.28
N TYR A 15 -3.09 -5.12 -7.82
CA TYR A 15 -3.65 -5.57 -9.09
C TYR A 15 -5.19 -5.58 -9.08
N PHE A 16 -5.77 -6.25 -8.10
CA PHE A 16 -7.24 -6.31 -7.99
C PHE A 16 -7.87 -4.97 -7.63
N MET A 17 -7.15 -4.12 -6.90
CA MET A 17 -7.59 -2.74 -6.67
C MET A 17 -7.61 -1.95 -7.98
N ALA A 18 -6.56 -2.02 -8.80
CA ALA A 18 -6.49 -1.38 -10.12
C ALA A 18 -7.57 -1.90 -11.06
N GLU A 19 -7.76 -3.22 -11.14
CA GLU A 19 -8.81 -3.86 -11.95
C GLU A 19 -10.20 -3.35 -11.58
N LYS A 20 -10.53 -3.31 -10.28
CA LYS A 20 -11.84 -2.83 -9.83
C LYS A 20 -12.05 -1.35 -10.13
N LEU A 21 -11.03 -0.52 -9.95
CA LEU A 21 -11.10 0.91 -10.25
C LEU A 21 -11.31 1.18 -11.74
N LEU A 22 -10.66 0.41 -12.61
CA LEU A 22 -10.86 0.43 -14.06
C LEU A 22 -12.29 0.00 -14.42
N CYS A 23 -12.76 -1.09 -13.83
CA CYS A 23 -14.14 -1.57 -14.00
C CYS A 23 -15.18 -0.52 -13.58
N ASP A 24 -14.87 0.29 -12.57
CA ASP A 24 -15.73 1.40 -12.10
C ASP A 24 -15.61 2.68 -12.97
N GLY A 25 -14.91 2.62 -14.10
CA GLY A 25 -14.79 3.71 -15.06
C GLY A 25 -13.77 4.79 -14.70
N ASN A 26 -12.79 4.50 -13.83
CA ASN A 26 -11.71 5.42 -13.53
C ASN A 26 -10.54 5.26 -14.52
N GLN A 27 -9.68 6.27 -14.61
CA GLN A 27 -8.37 6.17 -15.23
C GLN A 27 -7.36 5.74 -14.17
N VAL A 28 -6.53 4.75 -14.49
CA VAL A 28 -5.53 4.20 -13.56
C VAL A 28 -4.15 4.20 -14.19
N SER A 29 -3.20 4.78 -13.47
CA SER A 29 -1.77 4.68 -13.76
C SER A 29 -1.12 3.75 -12.73
N VAL A 30 -0.27 2.82 -13.18
CA VAL A 30 0.46 1.90 -12.31
C VAL A 30 1.96 2.11 -12.44
N LEU A 31 2.65 2.21 -11.30
CA LEU A 31 4.11 2.16 -11.19
C LEU A 31 4.50 0.86 -10.49
N ASP A 32 5.29 0.02 -11.14
CA ASP A 32 5.77 -1.23 -10.56
C ASP A 32 7.15 -1.59 -11.12
N ILE A 33 7.96 -2.35 -10.38
CA ILE A 33 9.23 -2.89 -10.87
C ILE A 33 9.02 -4.02 -11.89
N GLU A 34 7.87 -4.67 -11.88
CA GLU A 34 7.41 -5.67 -12.83
C GLU A 34 6.08 -5.21 -13.43
N THR A 35 5.84 -5.47 -14.72
CA THR A 35 4.63 -4.98 -15.40
C THR A 35 3.93 -6.04 -16.27
N GLU A 36 4.43 -7.27 -16.25
CA GLU A 36 4.02 -8.33 -17.17
C GLU A 36 2.53 -8.68 -17.00
N ASN A 37 2.02 -8.70 -15.78
CA ASN A 37 0.62 -9.04 -15.51
C ASN A 37 -0.35 -7.91 -15.92
N LEU A 38 0.14 -6.68 -16.06
CA LEU A 38 -0.68 -5.53 -16.45
C LEU A 38 -1.09 -5.55 -17.91
N ALA A 39 -0.40 -6.33 -18.76
CA ALA A 39 -0.70 -6.45 -20.19
C ALA A 39 -2.14 -6.95 -20.44
N ASP A 40 -2.66 -7.84 -19.60
CA ASP A 40 -4.04 -8.34 -19.69
C ASP A 40 -5.05 -7.26 -19.34
N LEU A 41 -4.83 -6.53 -18.26
CA LEU A 41 -5.66 -5.37 -17.91
C LEU A 41 -5.62 -4.30 -19.00
N LYS A 42 -4.43 -4.04 -19.59
CA LYS A 42 -4.27 -3.09 -20.68
C LYS A 42 -5.11 -3.45 -21.90
N ARG A 43 -5.17 -4.73 -22.27
CA ARG A 43 -6.02 -5.19 -23.38
C ARG A 43 -7.51 -4.98 -23.12
N ARG A 44 -7.94 -5.13 -21.84
CA ARG A 44 -9.35 -4.98 -21.47
C ARG A 44 -9.80 -3.53 -21.29
N TYR A 45 -8.89 -2.65 -20.86
CA TYR A 45 -9.21 -1.28 -20.46
C TYR A 45 -8.50 -0.20 -21.31
N GLU A 46 -7.72 -0.61 -22.29
CA GLU A 46 -7.08 0.24 -23.33
C GLU A 46 -6.53 1.57 -22.78
N SER A 47 -7.12 2.70 -23.19
CA SER A 47 -6.68 4.05 -22.79
C SER A 47 -6.91 4.39 -21.32
N SER A 48 -7.76 3.65 -20.61
CA SER A 48 -8.04 3.89 -19.19
C SER A 48 -6.93 3.38 -18.27
N LEU A 49 -6.06 2.48 -18.74
CA LEU A 49 -4.88 2.02 -18.01
C LEU A 49 -3.62 2.49 -18.71
N ILE A 50 -2.72 3.12 -17.96
CA ILE A 50 -1.32 3.29 -18.33
C ILE A 50 -0.44 2.67 -17.24
N TYR A 51 0.76 2.21 -17.58
CA TYR A 51 1.67 1.69 -16.58
C TYR A 51 3.13 1.94 -16.96
N PHE A 52 3.97 2.03 -15.95
CA PHE A 52 5.38 2.34 -16.06
C PHE A 52 6.17 1.31 -15.25
N LYS A 53 7.24 0.81 -15.84
CA LYS A 53 8.26 0.07 -15.10
C LYS A 53 9.11 1.09 -14.36
N ALA A 54 9.03 1.08 -13.01
CA ALA A 54 9.73 2.04 -12.17
C ALA A 54 10.08 1.41 -10.82
N ASP A 55 11.33 1.58 -10.40
CA ASP A 55 11.80 1.24 -9.06
C ASP A 55 11.60 2.44 -8.13
N LEU A 56 10.88 2.26 -7.04
CA LEU A 56 10.64 3.33 -6.06
C LEU A 56 11.90 3.81 -5.35
N ARG A 57 13.01 3.09 -5.46
CA ARG A 57 14.33 3.51 -4.98
C ARG A 57 14.98 4.53 -5.94
N ASN A 58 14.53 4.60 -7.17
CA ASN A 58 15.01 5.53 -8.19
C ASN A 58 14.06 6.75 -8.30
N GLU A 59 14.51 7.89 -7.78
CA GLU A 59 13.71 9.12 -7.77
C GLU A 59 13.35 9.63 -9.17
N ASP A 60 14.26 9.48 -10.14
CA ASP A 60 14.05 9.98 -11.50
C ASP A 60 13.02 9.14 -12.25
N GLU A 61 13.02 7.82 -12.07
CA GLU A 61 11.99 6.94 -12.64
C GLU A 61 10.61 7.25 -12.06
N VAL A 62 10.52 7.46 -10.74
CA VAL A 62 9.26 7.84 -10.09
C VAL A 62 8.75 9.19 -10.60
N LYS A 63 9.63 10.21 -10.67
CA LYS A 63 9.27 11.53 -11.20
C LYS A 63 8.80 11.48 -12.65
N ALA A 64 9.52 10.75 -13.50
CA ALA A 64 9.17 10.59 -14.92
C ALA A 64 7.78 9.96 -15.08
N ALA A 65 7.52 8.86 -14.38
CA ALA A 65 6.23 8.16 -14.44
C ALA A 65 5.06 9.01 -13.92
N VAL A 66 5.26 9.78 -12.85
CA VAL A 66 4.25 10.70 -12.31
C VAL A 66 4.00 11.86 -13.28
N CYS A 67 5.06 12.43 -13.85
CA CYS A 67 4.96 13.51 -14.85
C CYS A 67 4.16 13.07 -16.08
N GLU A 68 4.48 11.90 -16.61
CA GLU A 68 3.79 11.34 -17.78
C GLU A 68 2.34 10.98 -17.46
N THR A 69 2.06 10.45 -16.25
CA THR A 69 0.69 10.25 -15.77
C THR A 69 -0.11 11.55 -15.78
N ALA A 70 0.46 12.62 -15.23
CA ALA A 70 -0.20 13.93 -15.16
C ALA A 70 -0.41 14.52 -16.57
N ALA A 71 0.54 14.33 -17.48
CA ALA A 71 0.42 14.79 -18.87
C ALA A 71 -0.68 14.06 -19.65
N ILE A 72 -0.80 12.73 -19.46
CA ILE A 72 -1.80 11.92 -20.17
C ILE A 72 -3.21 12.11 -19.59
N PHE A 73 -3.35 12.12 -18.26
CA PHE A 73 -4.67 12.20 -17.61
C PHE A 73 -5.13 13.65 -17.34
N GLY A 74 -4.24 14.62 -17.42
CA GLY A 74 -4.52 16.03 -17.13
C GLY A 74 -4.58 16.39 -15.66
N SER A 75 -4.73 15.41 -14.76
CA SER A 75 -4.75 15.59 -13.29
C SER A 75 -4.39 14.32 -12.56
N ILE A 76 -4.09 14.41 -11.25
CA ILE A 76 -3.95 13.29 -10.34
C ILE A 76 -4.88 13.54 -9.16
N ASP A 77 -6.00 12.83 -9.11
CA ASP A 77 -6.99 12.99 -8.04
C ASP A 77 -6.65 12.17 -6.80
N ILE A 78 -6.18 10.93 -7.01
CA ILE A 78 -5.85 9.99 -5.94
C ILE A 78 -4.51 9.33 -6.22
N ALA A 79 -3.62 9.33 -5.23
CA ALA A 79 -2.34 8.63 -5.28
C ALA A 79 -2.29 7.56 -4.19
N VAL A 80 -2.04 6.31 -4.56
CA VAL A 80 -1.98 5.17 -3.64
C VAL A 80 -0.58 4.59 -3.64
N HIS A 81 0.12 4.70 -2.51
CA HIS A 81 1.35 3.96 -2.30
C HIS A 81 1.03 2.60 -1.70
N ASN A 82 1.12 1.55 -2.53
CA ASN A 82 0.83 0.18 -2.14
C ASN A 82 2.04 -0.75 -2.25
N ALA A 83 3.04 -0.41 -3.06
CA ALA A 83 4.27 -1.19 -3.17
C ALA A 83 4.94 -1.40 -1.81
N CYS A 84 5.45 -2.59 -1.58
CA CYS A 84 6.22 -2.89 -0.38
C CYS A 84 7.15 -4.08 -0.56
N LYS A 85 8.23 -4.08 0.21
CA LYS A 85 9.12 -5.22 0.44
C LYS A 85 8.86 -5.75 1.85
N CYS A 86 8.65 -7.07 1.95
CA CYS A 86 8.49 -7.78 3.23
C CYS A 86 9.73 -8.63 3.52
N THR A 87 10.10 -8.74 4.80
CA THR A 87 11.13 -9.65 5.31
C THR A 87 10.58 -10.39 6.51
N PHE A 88 10.94 -11.66 6.64
CA PHE A 88 10.47 -12.54 7.71
C PHE A 88 11.67 -13.22 8.37
N LEU A 89 12.48 -12.43 9.06
CA LEU A 89 13.67 -12.85 9.79
C LEU A 89 13.58 -12.32 11.22
N SER A 90 14.15 -13.06 12.18
CA SER A 90 14.31 -12.56 13.54
C SER A 90 15.23 -11.32 13.55
N GLU A 91 15.15 -10.50 14.59
CA GLU A 91 16.02 -9.33 14.72
C GLU A 91 17.49 -9.74 14.75
N ALA A 92 17.82 -10.83 15.47
CA ALA A 92 19.18 -11.35 15.57
C ALA A 92 19.78 -11.84 14.23
N GLU A 93 18.93 -12.22 13.27
CA GLU A 93 19.33 -12.68 11.93
C GLU A 93 19.28 -11.58 10.88
N THR A 94 18.76 -10.39 11.24
CA THR A 94 18.54 -9.29 10.31
C THR A 94 19.67 -8.28 10.40
N ASP A 95 20.43 -8.14 9.33
CA ASP A 95 21.49 -7.13 9.23
C ASP A 95 20.94 -5.72 8.95
N PHE A 96 21.80 -4.71 9.14
CA PHE A 96 21.41 -3.32 8.87
C PHE A 96 21.10 -3.04 7.40
N ASP A 97 21.70 -3.77 6.48
CA ASP A 97 21.47 -3.53 5.04
C ASP A 97 20.09 -4.03 4.64
N THR A 98 19.59 -5.10 5.25
CA THR A 98 18.18 -5.52 5.14
C THR A 98 17.22 -4.44 5.64
N TYR A 99 17.51 -3.81 6.80
CA TYR A 99 16.70 -2.67 7.30
C TYR A 99 16.71 -1.51 6.32
N LYS A 100 17.87 -1.09 5.83
CA LYS A 100 18.00 0.01 4.86
C LYS A 100 17.23 -0.27 3.58
N ASP A 101 17.35 -1.47 3.02
CA ASP A 101 16.68 -1.85 1.79
C ASP A 101 15.15 -1.87 1.94
N VAL A 102 14.64 -2.43 3.04
CA VAL A 102 13.18 -2.41 3.32
C VAL A 102 12.68 -0.98 3.54
N PHE A 103 13.44 -0.14 4.24
CA PHE A 103 13.10 1.28 4.42
C PHE A 103 13.17 2.06 3.11
N ASP A 104 14.15 1.77 2.25
CA ASP A 104 14.31 2.46 0.97
C ASP A 104 13.13 2.23 0.04
N VAL A 105 12.61 1.00 -0.01
CA VAL A 105 11.41 0.68 -0.78
C VAL A 105 10.14 1.24 -0.11
N ASN A 106 9.91 0.88 1.16
CA ASN A 106 8.60 1.07 1.80
C ASN A 106 8.36 2.50 2.28
N TYR A 107 9.39 3.16 2.84
CA TYR A 107 9.27 4.49 3.43
C TYR A 107 9.83 5.57 2.50
N PHE A 108 11.09 5.46 2.09
CA PHE A 108 11.68 6.46 1.21
C PHE A 108 11.07 6.42 -0.19
N GLY A 109 10.70 5.23 -0.69
CA GLY A 109 9.92 5.09 -1.93
C GLY A 109 8.57 5.78 -1.85
N ALA A 110 7.85 5.61 -0.72
CA ALA A 110 6.61 6.35 -0.47
C ALA A 110 6.84 7.87 -0.46
N LEU A 111 7.93 8.33 0.17
CA LEU A 111 8.27 9.75 0.26
C LEU A 111 8.63 10.33 -1.12
N ARG A 112 9.44 9.61 -1.94
CA ARG A 112 9.74 10.02 -3.33
C ARG A 112 8.45 10.12 -4.16
N PHE A 113 7.58 9.13 -4.05
CA PHE A 113 6.29 9.13 -4.75
C PHE A 113 5.41 10.30 -4.34
N VAL A 114 5.24 10.54 -3.03
CA VAL A 114 4.45 11.67 -2.52
C VAL A 114 5.03 13.01 -2.99
N LYS A 115 6.34 13.21 -2.86
CA LYS A 115 7.01 14.43 -3.33
C LYS A 115 6.82 14.67 -4.83
N SER A 116 6.67 13.62 -5.62
CA SER A 116 6.41 13.72 -7.06
C SER A 116 4.96 14.08 -7.38
N VAL A 117 3.97 13.59 -6.61
CA VAL A 117 2.54 13.87 -6.89
C VAL A 117 2.04 15.18 -6.27
N ILE A 118 2.57 15.59 -5.13
CA ILE A 118 2.12 16.79 -4.39
C ILE A 118 2.11 18.05 -5.22
N PRO A 119 3.11 18.38 -6.07
CA PRO A 119 3.07 19.61 -6.88
C PRO A 119 1.82 19.69 -7.77
N TYR A 120 1.40 18.59 -8.36
CA TYR A 120 0.19 18.52 -9.19
C TYR A 120 -1.07 18.74 -8.36
N MET A 121 -1.18 18.05 -7.22
CA MET A 121 -2.32 18.18 -6.31
C MET A 121 -2.43 19.58 -5.71
N THR A 122 -1.30 20.23 -5.39
CA THR A 122 -1.26 21.62 -4.89
C THR A 122 -1.73 22.59 -5.95
N ALA A 123 -1.28 22.43 -7.21
CA ALA A 123 -1.74 23.24 -8.34
C ALA A 123 -3.25 23.08 -8.58
N GLN A 124 -3.80 21.88 -8.38
CA GLN A 124 -5.23 21.57 -8.48
C GLN A 124 -6.03 22.09 -7.25
N LYS A 125 -5.37 22.43 -6.13
CA LYS A 125 -5.97 22.71 -4.82
C LYS A 125 -6.89 21.58 -4.33
N LYS A 126 -6.54 20.35 -4.67
CA LYS A 126 -7.30 19.15 -4.33
C LYS A 126 -6.44 17.91 -4.57
N GLY A 127 -6.51 16.96 -3.65
CA GLY A 127 -5.85 15.67 -3.80
C GLY A 127 -6.14 14.71 -2.64
N LYS A 128 -5.92 13.44 -2.91
CA LYS A 128 -5.98 12.39 -1.89
C LYS A 128 -4.78 11.48 -2.03
N VAL A 129 -4.01 11.35 -0.95
CA VAL A 129 -2.89 10.41 -0.86
C VAL A 129 -3.23 9.31 0.13
N ILE A 130 -2.97 8.08 -0.24
CA ILE A 130 -3.29 6.89 0.57
C ILE A 130 -2.04 6.03 0.68
N PHE A 131 -1.63 5.69 1.90
CA PHE A 131 -0.56 4.72 2.15
C PHE A 131 -1.15 3.38 2.57
N THR A 132 -0.73 2.30 1.93
CA THR A 132 -1.03 0.95 2.40
C THR A 132 -0.10 0.62 3.57
N SER A 133 -0.65 0.69 4.77
CA SER A 133 -0.02 0.26 6.01
C SER A 133 -0.37 -1.21 6.29
N SER A 134 -0.32 -1.62 7.54
CA SER A 134 -0.68 -2.94 8.04
C SER A 134 -1.00 -2.85 9.51
N GLY A 135 -1.85 -3.74 10.02
CA GLY A 135 -2.05 -3.86 11.48
C GLY A 135 -0.75 -4.04 12.25
N VAL A 136 0.24 -4.73 11.66
CA VAL A 136 1.54 -4.94 12.31
C VAL A 136 2.41 -3.67 12.40
N GLY A 137 2.13 -2.64 11.63
CA GLY A 137 2.75 -1.31 11.80
C GLY A 137 2.32 -0.62 13.09
N VAL A 138 1.20 -1.06 13.69
CA VAL A 138 0.68 -0.59 14.97
C VAL A 138 1.06 -1.53 16.11
N THR A 139 0.92 -2.84 15.89
CA THR A 139 1.07 -3.85 16.96
C THR A 139 2.49 -4.38 17.12
N GLY A 140 3.32 -4.32 16.08
CA GLY A 140 4.48 -5.19 15.98
C GLY A 140 4.08 -6.65 15.74
N PHE A 141 5.06 -7.48 15.45
CA PHE A 141 4.91 -8.92 15.26
C PHE A 141 6.29 -9.58 15.27
N MET A 142 6.37 -10.82 15.70
CA MET A 142 7.64 -11.57 15.74
C MET A 142 8.21 -11.76 14.32
N ASN A 143 9.52 -11.63 14.16
CA ASN A 143 10.28 -11.89 12.93
C ASN A 143 9.95 -11.00 11.72
N ILE A 144 9.41 -9.78 11.94
CA ILE A 144 9.12 -8.83 10.85
C ILE A 144 9.51 -7.39 11.22
N SER A 145 10.47 -7.20 12.11
CA SER A 145 10.80 -5.87 12.63
C SER A 145 11.15 -4.85 11.53
N PRO A 146 11.91 -5.14 10.45
CA PRO A 146 12.14 -4.17 9.39
C PRO A 146 10.85 -3.72 8.70
N TYR A 147 10.01 -4.66 8.31
CA TYR A 147 8.74 -4.36 7.65
C TYR A 147 7.78 -3.60 8.56
N SER A 148 7.57 -4.09 9.79
CA SER A 148 6.69 -3.49 10.78
C SER A 148 7.08 -2.04 11.08
N SER A 149 8.39 -1.77 11.25
CA SER A 149 8.92 -0.43 11.49
C SER A 149 8.60 0.53 10.34
N THR A 150 8.72 0.08 9.08
CA THR A 150 8.37 0.94 7.93
C THR A 150 6.88 1.27 7.89
N LYS A 151 6.02 0.31 8.26
CA LYS A 151 4.57 0.56 8.29
C LYS A 151 4.18 1.51 9.42
N GLY A 152 4.83 1.42 10.59
CA GLY A 152 4.71 2.41 11.67
C GLY A 152 5.19 3.81 11.26
N ALA A 153 6.30 3.89 10.53
CA ALA A 153 6.82 5.15 9.98
C ALA A 153 5.83 5.80 9.00
N LEU A 154 5.18 5.02 8.12
CA LEU A 154 4.13 5.53 7.22
C LEU A 154 2.91 6.06 7.98
N GLU A 155 2.53 5.43 9.10
CA GLU A 155 1.45 5.91 9.99
C GLU A 155 1.74 7.31 10.55
N ALA A 156 2.98 7.53 11.00
CA ALA A 156 3.43 8.82 11.51
C ALA A 156 3.49 9.86 10.38
N LEU A 157 4.11 9.51 9.25
CA LEU A 157 4.23 10.37 8.07
C LEU A 157 2.87 10.86 7.58
N ALA A 158 1.90 9.96 7.45
CA ALA A 158 0.55 10.31 7.00
C ALA A 158 -0.13 11.34 7.89
N LYS A 159 0.07 11.27 9.22
CA LYS A 159 -0.50 12.24 10.17
C LYS A 159 0.14 13.62 9.99
N CYS A 160 1.47 13.68 9.87
CA CYS A 160 2.19 14.94 9.66
C CYS A 160 1.73 15.60 8.34
N LEU A 161 1.78 14.87 7.24
CA LEU A 161 1.40 15.39 5.93
C LEU A 161 -0.07 15.80 5.86
N ARG A 162 -0.97 15.08 6.54
CA ARG A 162 -2.38 15.44 6.63
C ARG A 162 -2.59 16.80 7.28
N ILE A 163 -1.77 17.16 8.29
CA ILE A 163 -1.82 18.45 8.97
C ILE A 163 -1.20 19.54 8.09
N GLU A 164 -0.03 19.27 7.53
CA GLU A 164 0.75 20.23 6.74
C GLU A 164 0.02 20.67 5.46
N TYR A 165 -0.62 19.72 4.76
CA TYR A 165 -1.30 19.99 3.47
C TYR A 165 -2.82 20.23 3.60
N ALA A 166 -3.35 20.36 4.80
CA ALA A 166 -4.77 20.68 5.01
C ALA A 166 -5.19 22.00 4.34
N LYS A 167 -4.32 23.00 4.35
CA LYS A 167 -4.54 24.30 3.70
C LYS A 167 -4.64 24.22 2.17
N ASP A 168 -4.03 23.20 1.56
CA ASP A 168 -4.04 22.95 0.13
C ASP A 168 -5.18 22.02 -0.29
N ASN A 169 -6.07 21.64 0.65
CA ASN A 169 -7.16 20.71 0.44
C ASN A 169 -6.69 19.33 -0.05
N ILE A 170 -5.49 18.92 0.38
CA ILE A 170 -4.93 17.59 0.12
C ILE A 170 -5.09 16.75 1.38
N THR A 171 -5.68 15.57 1.23
CA THR A 171 -5.97 14.68 2.35
C THR A 171 -5.08 13.44 2.32
N PHE A 172 -4.62 13.01 3.50
CA PHE A 172 -3.80 11.81 3.65
C PHE A 172 -4.54 10.74 4.46
N HIS A 173 -4.45 9.50 4.01
CA HIS A 173 -5.19 8.37 4.55
C HIS A 173 -4.27 7.15 4.65
N ILE A 174 -4.69 6.20 5.48
CA ILE A 174 -4.04 4.90 5.64
C ILE A 174 -5.02 3.80 5.23
N MET A 175 -4.54 2.82 4.45
CA MET A 175 -5.23 1.56 4.22
C MET A 175 -4.65 0.47 5.14
N HIS A 176 -5.54 -0.30 5.78
CA HIS A 176 -5.18 -1.48 6.56
C HIS A 176 -5.77 -2.74 5.92
N PRO A 177 -5.06 -3.41 4.99
CA PRO A 177 -5.45 -4.74 4.53
C PRO A 177 -5.25 -5.78 5.65
N PRO A 178 -6.03 -6.86 5.69
CA PRO A 178 -5.74 -8.03 6.51
C PRO A 178 -4.54 -8.78 5.97
N LEU A 179 -4.07 -9.80 6.69
CA LEU A 179 -3.13 -10.77 6.14
C LEU A 179 -3.76 -11.38 4.88
N THR A 180 -3.09 -11.22 3.74
CA THR A 180 -3.62 -11.55 2.42
C THR A 180 -2.68 -12.52 1.71
N ARG A 181 -3.23 -13.49 1.00
CA ARG A 181 -2.47 -14.47 0.22
C ARG A 181 -1.84 -13.80 -1.02
N THR A 182 -0.66 -13.24 -0.82
CA THR A 182 0.14 -12.57 -1.85
C THR A 182 1.54 -13.19 -1.91
N LYS A 183 2.26 -12.97 -3.00
CA LYS A 183 3.67 -13.37 -3.14
C LYS A 183 4.52 -12.82 -1.99
N SER A 184 4.31 -11.58 -1.61
CA SER A 184 5.03 -10.92 -0.50
C SER A 184 4.78 -11.58 0.86
N ALA A 185 3.61 -12.18 1.09
CA ALA A 185 3.23 -12.84 2.33
C ALA A 185 3.46 -14.36 2.30
N SER A 186 3.92 -14.93 1.18
CA SER A 186 4.11 -16.39 1.04
C SER A 186 5.14 -16.97 2.00
N PRO A 187 6.24 -16.26 2.38
CA PRO A 187 7.20 -16.82 3.35
C PRO A 187 6.66 -16.88 4.78
N LEU A 188 5.53 -16.24 5.09
CA LEU A 188 4.98 -16.26 6.43
C LEU A 188 4.36 -17.65 6.71
N PRO A 189 4.76 -18.35 7.79
CA PRO A 189 4.28 -19.71 8.12
C PRO A 189 2.85 -19.65 8.69
N VAL A 190 1.91 -19.14 7.91
CA VAL A 190 0.48 -19.13 8.22
C VAL A 190 -0.24 -19.88 7.12
N PRO A 191 -1.09 -20.87 7.43
CA PRO A 191 -1.86 -21.58 6.44
C PRO A 191 -2.69 -20.63 5.56
N ASP A 192 -2.81 -20.97 4.29
CA ASP A 192 -3.48 -20.10 3.31
C ASP A 192 -4.97 -19.88 3.61
N GLU A 193 -5.61 -20.79 4.33
CA GLU A 193 -7.00 -20.69 4.79
C GLU A 193 -7.25 -19.52 5.75
N PHE A 194 -6.20 -19.07 6.48
CA PHE A 194 -6.25 -17.90 7.36
C PHE A 194 -5.87 -16.60 6.65
N LYS A 195 -5.44 -16.67 5.39
CA LYS A 195 -5.11 -15.51 4.57
C LYS A 195 -6.31 -15.10 3.71
N ALA A 196 -6.65 -13.83 3.69
CA ALA A 196 -7.72 -13.32 2.85
C ALA A 196 -7.34 -13.43 1.35
N LEU A 197 -8.32 -13.60 0.48
CA LEU A 197 -8.11 -13.59 -0.96
C LEU A 197 -7.75 -12.18 -1.44
N PRO A 198 -6.69 -11.99 -2.25
CA PRO A 198 -6.25 -10.68 -2.71
C PRO A 198 -7.31 -9.95 -3.53
N GLU A 199 -8.10 -10.66 -4.33
CA GLU A 199 -9.23 -10.13 -5.07
C GLU A 199 -10.27 -9.49 -4.14
N LYS A 200 -10.71 -10.21 -3.12
CA LYS A 200 -11.69 -9.72 -2.14
C LYS A 200 -11.19 -8.46 -1.42
N VAL A 201 -9.92 -8.46 -1.05
CA VAL A 201 -9.29 -7.32 -0.36
C VAL A 201 -9.13 -6.13 -1.30
N GLY A 202 -8.55 -6.33 -2.48
CA GLY A 202 -8.35 -5.28 -3.48
C GLY A 202 -9.66 -4.62 -3.91
N TYR A 203 -10.68 -5.42 -4.22
CA TYR A 203 -12.02 -4.91 -4.58
C TYR A 203 -12.67 -4.15 -3.42
N GLY A 204 -12.54 -4.64 -2.19
CA GLY A 204 -13.07 -3.97 -1.02
C GLY A 204 -12.40 -2.64 -0.72
N LEU A 205 -11.09 -2.53 -0.92
CA LEU A 205 -10.33 -1.29 -0.77
C LEU A 205 -10.68 -0.30 -1.89
N ALA A 206 -10.79 -0.76 -3.14
CA ALA A 206 -11.20 0.07 -4.27
C ALA A 206 -12.59 0.69 -4.06
N LYS A 207 -13.58 -0.08 -3.59
CA LYS A 207 -14.92 0.43 -3.24
C LYS A 207 -14.88 1.53 -2.19
N ASN A 208 -13.92 1.49 -1.28
CA ASN A 208 -13.78 2.45 -0.20
C ASN A 208 -12.76 3.57 -0.48
N ILE A 209 -12.21 3.66 -1.70
CA ILE A 209 -11.13 4.61 -2.03
C ILE A 209 -11.54 6.07 -1.88
N HIS A 210 -12.82 6.37 -2.07
CA HIS A 210 -13.38 7.72 -1.93
C HIS A 210 -13.75 8.08 -0.47
N SER A 211 -13.58 7.15 0.49
CA SER A 211 -13.89 7.40 1.89
C SER A 211 -13.05 8.56 2.46
N ASN A 212 -13.69 9.49 3.17
CA ASN A 212 -13.01 10.59 3.87
C ASN A 212 -12.46 10.19 5.26
N ARG A 213 -12.64 8.94 5.67
CA ARG A 213 -12.10 8.44 6.94
C ARG A 213 -10.58 8.37 6.85
N TYR A 214 -9.89 8.70 7.94
CA TYR A 214 -8.43 8.59 8.00
C TYR A 214 -7.96 7.15 7.73
N ILE A 215 -8.63 6.17 8.33
CA ILE A 215 -8.34 4.74 8.14
C ILE A 215 -9.38 4.15 7.18
N ILE A 216 -8.90 3.51 6.12
CA ILE A 216 -9.68 2.83 5.08
C ILE A 216 -9.45 1.33 5.22
N CYS A 217 -10.53 0.57 5.42
CA CYS A 217 -10.53 -0.89 5.50
C CYS A 217 -11.38 -1.48 4.37
N HIS A 218 -11.09 -2.70 3.94
CA HIS A 218 -11.84 -3.38 2.89
C HIS A 218 -13.23 -3.85 3.37
N SER A 219 -13.41 -4.04 4.68
CA SER A 219 -14.64 -4.56 5.28
C SER A 219 -14.87 -4.04 6.70
N LEU A 220 -16.08 -4.23 7.22
CA LEU A 220 -16.42 -3.86 8.60
C LEU A 220 -15.65 -4.70 9.62
N ASN A 221 -15.50 -6.00 9.37
CA ASN A 221 -14.73 -6.88 10.26
C ASN A 221 -13.27 -6.42 10.35
N GLN A 222 -12.65 -6.07 9.22
CA GLN A 222 -11.29 -5.52 9.21
C GLN A 222 -11.19 -4.23 10.02
N LYS A 223 -12.21 -3.38 9.93
CA LYS A 223 -12.24 -2.14 10.72
C LYS A 223 -12.24 -2.41 12.23
N LEU A 224 -13.00 -3.41 12.69
CA LEU A 224 -13.01 -3.80 14.11
C LEU A 224 -11.66 -4.38 14.55
N GLN A 225 -11.06 -5.25 13.73
CA GLN A 225 -9.71 -5.77 14.00
C GLN A 225 -8.66 -4.65 14.07
N THR A 226 -8.71 -3.71 13.12
CA THR A 226 -7.81 -2.55 13.11
C THR A 226 -7.99 -1.70 14.37
N LEU A 227 -9.22 -1.46 14.81
CA LEU A 227 -9.50 -0.76 16.07
C LEU A 227 -8.87 -1.49 17.27
N GLY A 228 -8.99 -2.81 17.33
CA GLY A 228 -8.32 -3.65 18.34
C GLY A 228 -6.81 -3.48 18.36
N CYS A 229 -6.17 -3.41 17.18
CA CYS A 229 -4.73 -3.14 17.04
C CYS A 229 -4.33 -1.80 17.66
N TYR A 230 -5.11 -0.75 17.46
CA TYR A 230 -4.82 0.57 18.04
C TYR A 230 -5.08 0.65 19.55
N LEU A 231 -6.09 -0.06 20.06
CA LEU A 231 -6.42 -0.03 21.48
C LEU A 231 -5.51 -0.93 22.34
N PHE A 232 -5.07 -2.07 21.80
CA PHE A 232 -4.30 -3.08 22.52
C PHE A 232 -3.09 -3.57 21.68
N PRO A 233 -2.15 -2.66 21.32
CA PRO A 233 -1.13 -2.99 20.31
C PRO A 233 -0.24 -4.19 20.72
N VAL A 234 0.31 -4.18 21.91
CA VAL A 234 1.23 -5.25 22.38
C VAL A 234 0.50 -6.57 22.56
N GLN A 235 -0.71 -6.56 23.12
CA GLN A 235 -1.52 -7.76 23.33
C GLN A 235 -1.92 -8.41 21.99
N MET A 236 -2.30 -7.59 21.01
CA MET A 236 -2.62 -8.07 19.66
C MET A 236 -1.38 -8.61 18.95
N GLY A 237 -0.23 -7.95 19.06
CA GLY A 237 1.03 -8.43 18.51
C GLY A 237 1.44 -9.78 19.10
N ASN A 238 1.35 -9.95 20.42
CA ASN A 238 1.61 -11.20 21.12
C ASN A 238 0.64 -12.32 20.69
N LEU A 239 -0.66 -11.99 20.56
CA LEU A 239 -1.66 -12.97 20.09
C LEU A 239 -1.35 -13.45 18.67
N LEU A 240 -1.09 -12.53 17.75
CA LEU A 240 -0.74 -12.87 16.37
C LEU A 240 0.55 -13.69 16.29
N SER A 241 1.57 -13.33 17.06
CA SER A 241 2.83 -14.08 17.11
C SER A 241 2.64 -15.52 17.61
N LYS A 242 1.83 -15.73 18.66
CA LYS A 242 1.51 -17.08 19.18
C LYS A 242 0.74 -17.91 18.14
N MET A 243 -0.23 -17.32 17.45
CA MET A 243 -0.98 -18.04 16.41
C MET A 243 -0.09 -18.49 15.26
N THR A 244 0.92 -17.70 14.91
CA THR A 244 1.88 -18.05 13.85
C THR A 244 2.87 -19.12 14.31
N ALA A 245 3.38 -19.05 15.53
CA ALA A 245 4.29 -20.06 16.08
C ALA A 245 3.64 -21.45 16.16
N ASN A 246 2.40 -21.53 16.64
CA ASN A 246 1.66 -22.81 16.74
C ASN A 246 1.39 -23.43 15.35
N SER A 247 1.29 -22.62 14.30
CA SER A 247 1.12 -23.12 12.93
C SER A 247 2.39 -23.74 12.37
N SER A 248 3.57 -23.35 12.87
CA SER A 248 4.88 -23.88 12.45
C SER A 248 5.20 -25.23 13.10
N GLU A 249 4.67 -25.51 14.30
CA GLU A 249 4.88 -26.77 15.04
C GLU A 249 3.94 -27.90 14.56
N SER A 250 2.93 -27.55 13.75
CA SER A 250 1.91 -28.50 13.26
C SER A 250 2.19 -29.00 11.84
N GLN A 251 3.32 -28.63 11.24
CA GLN A 251 3.84 -29.10 9.95
C GLN A 251 5.11 -29.94 10.15
#